data_8ba4170f408f935b3904744d87fd9e40
#
_entry.id   8ba4170f408f935b3904744d87fd9e40
#
_cell.length_a   1.000
_cell.length_b   1.000
_cell.length_c   1.000
_cell.angle_alpha   90.00
_cell.angle_beta   90.00
_cell.angle_gamma   90.00
#
_symmetry.space_group_name_H-M   'P 1'
#
loop_
_entity.id
_entity.type
_entity.pdbx_description
1 polymer ?
#
loop_
_entity_poly.entity_id
_entity_poly.type
_entity_poly.pdbx_seq_one_letter_code
_entity_poly.pdbx_strand_id
1 'polypeptide(L)'
;MQIKDKVFIVTGGASGLGEGTARMLAAEGGKVVIADMQVEKGETVAKDIGGAFVKCDVSNEADGQAVVAQATSMGKLMGLVNCAGIAPAEKTVGKNGPHKLDVYTKTIMVNLVGSFNMIRLAADAMCKNEPEGTGERGVMISTASVAAYDGQIGQAAYAASKGGIVGMTLPIARDLSRNGIRNMTIAPGIFGTPMLMGMPQEVQDALAAMVPFPSRLGKPEDYAKLVKHIIENDMLNGEVIRLDGAIRMAPK
;
A
#
# COMPACT_ATOMS: atom_id res chain seq x y z
N MET A 1 6.93 3.86 -17.08
CA MET A 1 5.78 4.42 -17.87
C MET A 1 5.40 5.81 -17.40
N GLN A 2 4.55 6.54 -18.17
CA GLN A 2 3.98 7.82 -17.75
C GLN A 2 2.62 7.59 -17.09
N ILE A 3 2.27 8.43 -16.10
CA ILE A 3 1.01 8.32 -15.33
C ILE A 3 -0.20 8.81 -16.14
N LYS A 4 0.00 9.84 -16.95
CA LYS A 4 -1.07 10.52 -17.67
C LYS A 4 -1.92 9.56 -18.51
N ASP A 5 -3.24 9.74 -18.43
CA ASP A 5 -4.29 8.98 -19.14
C ASP A 5 -4.38 7.48 -18.80
N LYS A 6 -3.61 6.99 -17.82
CA LYS A 6 -3.64 5.60 -17.33
C LYS A 6 -4.56 5.45 -16.12
N VAL A 7 -5.07 4.24 -15.92
CA VAL A 7 -5.91 3.91 -14.77
C VAL A 7 -5.08 3.26 -13.68
N PHE A 8 -5.29 3.71 -12.45
CA PHE A 8 -4.64 3.20 -11.24
C PHE A 8 -5.67 2.81 -10.19
N ILE A 9 -5.47 1.69 -9.52
CA ILE A 9 -6.21 1.30 -8.33
C ILE A 9 -5.35 1.66 -7.11
N VAL A 10 -5.97 2.32 -6.12
CA VAL A 10 -5.35 2.58 -4.82
C VAL A 10 -6.23 1.99 -3.72
N THR A 11 -5.77 0.91 -3.08
CA THR A 11 -6.47 0.34 -1.92
C THR A 11 -6.10 1.11 -0.66
N GLY A 12 -7.03 1.25 0.29
CA GLY A 12 -6.81 2.13 1.44
C GLY A 12 -6.74 3.62 1.03
N GLY A 13 -7.34 3.96 -0.09
CA GLY A 13 -7.23 5.28 -0.71
C GLY A 13 -8.06 6.40 -0.08
N ALA A 14 -8.89 6.08 0.93
CA ALA A 14 -9.72 7.06 1.63
C ALA A 14 -8.95 7.88 2.68
N SER A 15 -7.70 7.55 2.98
CA SER A 15 -6.91 8.27 4.00
C SER A 15 -5.40 8.01 3.89
N GLY A 16 -4.60 8.83 4.56
CA GLY A 16 -3.17 8.61 4.80
C GLY A 16 -2.34 8.41 3.54
N LEU A 17 -1.52 7.34 3.52
CA LEU A 17 -0.60 7.05 2.40
C LEU A 17 -1.36 6.81 1.10
N GLY A 18 -2.50 6.10 1.18
CA GLY A 18 -3.35 5.82 0.03
C GLY A 18 -3.97 7.08 -0.55
N GLU A 19 -4.54 7.95 0.29
CA GLU A 19 -5.10 9.24 -0.15
C GLU A 19 -4.03 10.13 -0.79
N GLY A 20 -2.86 10.28 -0.14
CA GLY A 20 -1.75 11.06 -0.71
C GLY A 20 -1.30 10.53 -2.07
N THR A 21 -1.28 9.20 -2.22
CA THR A 21 -0.98 8.55 -3.50
C THR A 21 -2.06 8.81 -4.55
N ALA A 22 -3.34 8.67 -4.19
CA ALA A 22 -4.46 8.89 -5.11
C ALA A 22 -4.47 10.35 -5.62
N ARG A 23 -4.27 11.32 -4.73
CA ARG A 23 -4.19 12.74 -5.10
C ARG A 23 -2.98 13.03 -6.01
N MET A 24 -1.83 12.44 -5.74
CA MET A 24 -0.64 12.58 -6.60
C MET A 24 -0.91 12.00 -7.99
N LEU A 25 -1.45 10.79 -8.10
CA LEU A 25 -1.74 10.14 -9.38
C LEU A 25 -2.71 10.97 -10.22
N ALA A 26 -3.76 11.51 -9.60
CA ALA A 26 -4.72 12.37 -10.27
C ALA A 26 -4.10 13.70 -10.73
N ALA A 27 -3.25 14.34 -9.91
CA ALA A 27 -2.54 15.55 -10.26
C ALA A 27 -1.57 15.37 -11.46
N GLU A 28 -1.03 14.16 -11.64
CA GLU A 28 -0.22 13.77 -12.79
C GLU A 28 -1.07 13.34 -14.03
N GLY A 29 -2.38 13.52 -13.97
CA GLY A 29 -3.31 13.21 -15.07
C GLY A 29 -3.72 11.73 -15.15
N GLY A 30 -3.47 10.95 -14.13
CA GLY A 30 -3.95 9.57 -14.01
C GLY A 30 -5.43 9.51 -13.62
N LYS A 31 -6.13 8.45 -14.02
CA LYS A 31 -7.48 8.13 -13.58
C LYS A 31 -7.38 7.18 -12.39
N VAL A 32 -8.06 7.48 -11.29
CA VAL A 32 -7.88 6.72 -10.04
C VAL A 32 -9.18 6.07 -9.60
N VAL A 33 -9.10 4.79 -9.25
CA VAL A 33 -10.13 4.06 -8.50
C VAL A 33 -9.67 3.90 -7.06
N ILE A 34 -10.40 4.48 -6.13
CA ILE A 34 -10.21 4.34 -4.70
C ILE A 34 -10.99 3.12 -4.21
N ALA A 35 -10.29 2.17 -3.59
CA ALA A 35 -10.88 1.00 -2.96
C ALA A 35 -10.67 1.08 -1.44
N ASP A 36 -11.75 1.23 -0.67
CA ASP A 36 -11.68 1.39 0.79
C ASP A 36 -12.97 0.92 1.46
N MET A 37 -12.88 0.58 2.75
CA MET A 37 -14.05 0.28 3.58
C MET A 37 -14.79 1.54 4.06
N GLN A 38 -14.11 2.69 4.13
CA GLN A 38 -14.63 3.96 4.61
C GLN A 38 -15.37 4.71 3.49
N VAL A 39 -16.67 4.43 3.34
CA VAL A 39 -17.49 4.92 2.20
C VAL A 39 -17.45 6.44 2.11
N GLU A 40 -17.87 7.16 3.14
CA GLU A 40 -18.02 8.63 3.11
C GLU A 40 -16.71 9.35 2.77
N LYS A 41 -15.59 8.89 3.37
CA LYS A 41 -14.26 9.45 3.09
C LYS A 41 -13.79 9.10 1.68
N GLY A 42 -13.98 7.85 1.28
CA GLY A 42 -13.56 7.38 -0.04
C GLY A 42 -14.31 8.10 -1.17
N GLU A 43 -15.61 8.30 -1.03
CA GLU A 43 -16.43 9.08 -1.97
C GLU A 43 -15.99 10.55 -2.03
N THR A 44 -15.66 11.14 -0.85
CA THR A 44 -15.16 12.52 -0.80
C THR A 44 -13.84 12.65 -1.56
N VAL A 45 -12.86 11.79 -1.28
CA VAL A 45 -11.56 11.83 -1.97
C VAL A 45 -11.74 11.56 -3.47
N ALA A 46 -12.56 10.57 -3.85
CA ALA A 46 -12.81 10.27 -5.25
C ALA A 46 -13.42 11.48 -6.00
N LYS A 47 -14.39 12.15 -5.39
CA LYS A 47 -15.01 13.37 -5.94
C LYS A 47 -13.98 14.49 -6.11
N ASP A 48 -13.13 14.72 -5.09
CA ASP A 48 -12.13 15.78 -5.11
C ASP A 48 -11.12 15.61 -6.26
N ILE A 49 -10.77 14.36 -6.57
CA ILE A 49 -9.77 14.05 -7.60
C ILE A 49 -10.36 13.70 -8.97
N GLY A 50 -11.70 13.75 -9.12
CA GLY A 50 -12.39 13.33 -10.35
C GLY A 50 -12.23 11.83 -10.66
N GLY A 51 -12.01 11.00 -9.63
CA GLY A 51 -11.85 9.55 -9.70
C GLY A 51 -13.16 8.79 -9.42
N ALA A 52 -13.04 7.48 -9.23
CA ALA A 52 -14.12 6.60 -8.82
C ALA A 52 -13.86 6.00 -7.43
N PHE A 53 -14.92 5.68 -6.71
CA PHE A 53 -14.87 4.96 -5.43
C PHE A 53 -15.57 3.61 -5.54
N VAL A 54 -14.97 2.58 -4.95
CA VAL A 54 -15.59 1.26 -4.77
C VAL A 54 -15.37 0.83 -3.32
N LYS A 55 -16.47 0.55 -2.59
CA LYS A 55 -16.36 -0.07 -1.27
C LYS A 55 -15.72 -1.45 -1.41
N CYS A 56 -14.64 -1.70 -0.68
CA CYS A 56 -13.87 -2.92 -0.84
C CYS A 56 -13.23 -3.39 0.48
N ASP A 57 -13.56 -4.60 0.89
CA ASP A 57 -12.70 -5.40 1.76
C ASP A 57 -11.72 -6.15 0.85
N VAL A 58 -10.44 -5.78 0.91
CA VAL A 58 -9.40 -6.37 0.05
C VAL A 58 -9.24 -7.88 0.23
N SER A 59 -9.64 -8.42 1.39
CA SER A 59 -9.64 -9.87 1.67
C SER A 59 -10.82 -10.61 1.04
N ASN A 60 -11.82 -9.89 0.51
CA ASN A 60 -12.96 -10.45 -0.21
C ASN A 60 -12.70 -10.48 -1.72
N GLU A 61 -12.83 -11.65 -2.33
CA GLU A 61 -12.56 -11.82 -3.77
C GLU A 61 -13.54 -11.04 -4.65
N ALA A 62 -14.83 -11.07 -4.33
CA ALA A 62 -15.87 -10.40 -5.11
C ALA A 62 -15.70 -8.87 -5.08
N ASP A 63 -15.34 -8.32 -3.93
CA ASP A 63 -15.05 -6.89 -3.80
C ASP A 63 -13.83 -6.50 -4.66
N GLY A 64 -12.76 -7.30 -4.62
CA GLY A 64 -11.58 -7.09 -5.46
C GLY A 64 -11.91 -7.15 -6.96
N GLN A 65 -12.74 -8.10 -7.38
CA GLN A 65 -13.24 -8.21 -8.76
C GLN A 65 -14.03 -6.96 -9.18
N ALA A 66 -14.89 -6.43 -8.31
CA ALA A 66 -15.65 -5.22 -8.56
C ALA A 66 -14.74 -3.99 -8.75
N VAL A 67 -13.68 -3.87 -7.94
CA VAL A 67 -12.68 -2.79 -8.08
C VAL A 67 -11.96 -2.88 -9.43
N VAL A 68 -11.52 -4.06 -9.83
CA VAL A 68 -10.82 -4.26 -11.12
C VAL A 68 -11.77 -4.01 -12.30
N ALA A 69 -13.02 -4.45 -12.21
CA ALA A 69 -14.05 -4.17 -13.23
C ALA A 69 -14.30 -2.67 -13.39
N GLN A 70 -14.41 -1.93 -12.27
CA GLN A 70 -14.53 -0.46 -12.30
C GLN A 70 -13.31 0.18 -12.97
N ALA A 71 -12.10 -0.25 -12.62
CA ALA A 71 -10.88 0.31 -13.21
C ALA A 71 -10.79 0.06 -14.71
N THR A 72 -11.07 -1.16 -15.16
CA THR A 72 -11.04 -1.51 -16.60
C THR A 72 -12.12 -0.79 -17.41
N SER A 73 -13.26 -0.45 -16.82
CA SER A 73 -14.30 0.37 -17.46
C SER A 73 -13.86 1.82 -17.70
N MET A 74 -12.90 2.33 -16.90
CA MET A 74 -12.37 3.70 -17.03
C MET A 74 -11.24 3.81 -18.06
N GLY A 75 -10.66 2.69 -18.49
CA GLY A 75 -9.57 2.63 -19.44
C GLY A 75 -8.55 1.54 -19.16
N LYS A 76 -7.31 1.74 -19.63
CA LYS A 76 -6.22 0.79 -19.47
C LYS A 76 -5.71 0.79 -18.02
N LEU A 77 -6.00 -0.28 -17.28
CA LEU A 77 -5.45 -0.45 -15.92
C LEU A 77 -3.94 -0.71 -16.01
N MET A 78 -3.14 0.23 -15.53
CA MET A 78 -1.68 0.17 -15.62
C MET A 78 -1.00 0.19 -14.25
N GLY A 79 -1.72 0.43 -13.16
CA GLY A 79 -1.12 0.44 -11.84
C GLY A 79 -2.04 0.00 -10.71
N LEU A 80 -1.44 -0.64 -9.71
CA LEU A 80 -2.05 -0.98 -8.42
C LEU A 80 -1.14 -0.51 -7.30
N VAL A 81 -1.68 0.27 -6.34
CA VAL A 81 -0.97 0.62 -5.12
C VAL A 81 -1.75 0.09 -3.92
N ASN A 82 -1.20 -0.91 -3.25
CA ASN A 82 -1.78 -1.54 -2.06
C ASN A 82 -1.39 -0.77 -0.80
N CYS A 83 -2.29 0.09 -0.29
CA CYS A 83 -2.13 0.80 0.98
C CYS A 83 -3.12 0.33 2.06
N ALA A 84 -4.11 -0.50 1.73
CA ALA A 84 -5.04 -1.05 2.71
C ALA A 84 -4.33 -1.92 3.74
N GLY A 85 -4.64 -1.70 5.03
CA GLY A 85 -4.06 -2.49 6.10
C GLY A 85 -4.51 -2.05 7.47
N ILE A 86 -4.34 -2.94 8.46
CA ILE A 86 -4.61 -2.73 9.87
C ILE A 86 -3.36 -3.05 10.69
N ALA A 87 -3.23 -2.41 11.85
CA ALA A 87 -2.07 -2.57 12.73
C ALA A 87 -2.49 -2.73 14.21
N PRO A 88 -3.26 -3.77 14.58
CA PRO A 88 -3.54 -4.04 15.98
C PRO A 88 -2.26 -4.42 16.70
N ALA A 89 -2.11 -3.95 17.94
CA ALA A 89 -0.98 -4.27 18.81
C ALA A 89 -1.46 -5.16 19.98
N GLU A 90 -0.95 -6.39 20.01
CA GLU A 90 -1.24 -7.34 21.09
C GLU A 90 -0.03 -8.23 21.35
N LYS A 91 0.38 -8.36 22.61
CA LYS A 91 1.53 -9.21 23.00
C LYS A 91 1.18 -10.69 22.81
N THR A 92 2.18 -11.50 22.46
CA THR A 92 2.05 -12.97 22.38
C THR A 92 1.47 -13.55 23.65
N VAL A 93 1.89 -13.03 24.82
CA VAL A 93 1.25 -13.25 26.12
C VAL A 93 1.13 -11.91 26.82
N GLY A 94 -0.11 -11.48 27.07
CA GLY A 94 -0.44 -10.23 27.75
C GLY A 94 -1.02 -10.47 29.15
N LYS A 95 -1.49 -9.39 29.81
CA LYS A 95 -2.14 -9.46 31.13
C LYS A 95 -3.41 -10.31 31.11
N ASN A 96 -4.10 -10.38 29.99
CA ASN A 96 -5.38 -11.09 29.82
C ASN A 96 -5.22 -12.49 29.19
N GLY A 97 -3.99 -13.02 29.14
CA GLY A 97 -3.69 -14.33 28.56
C GLY A 97 -2.98 -14.27 27.20
N PRO A 98 -3.08 -15.34 26.41
CA PRO A 98 -2.43 -15.42 25.10
C PRO A 98 -3.06 -14.46 24.08
N HIS A 99 -2.27 -14.09 23.07
CA HIS A 99 -2.73 -13.32 21.91
C HIS A 99 -3.98 -13.95 21.29
N LYS A 100 -4.99 -13.15 21.01
CA LYS A 100 -6.23 -13.63 20.38
C LYS A 100 -5.95 -14.07 18.95
N LEU A 101 -6.27 -15.32 18.63
CA LEU A 101 -5.98 -15.89 17.32
C LEU A 101 -6.79 -15.23 16.19
N ASP A 102 -8.01 -14.78 16.48
CA ASP A 102 -8.87 -14.05 15.52
C ASP A 102 -8.26 -12.70 15.11
N VAL A 103 -7.66 -11.96 16.07
CA VAL A 103 -6.95 -10.70 15.78
C VAL A 103 -5.73 -10.96 14.89
N TYR A 104 -4.95 -12.01 15.19
CA TYR A 104 -3.82 -12.43 14.38
C TYR A 104 -4.28 -12.78 12.94
N THR A 105 -5.27 -13.68 12.83
CA THR A 105 -5.80 -14.14 11.55
C THR A 105 -6.37 -12.98 10.73
N LYS A 106 -7.15 -12.09 11.36
CA LYS A 106 -7.68 -10.91 10.66
C LYS A 106 -6.58 -10.02 10.11
N THR A 107 -5.49 -9.83 10.87
CA THR A 107 -4.35 -9.02 10.42
C THR A 107 -3.67 -9.64 9.20
N ILE A 108 -3.44 -10.94 9.20
CA ILE A 108 -2.89 -11.67 8.05
C ILE A 108 -3.84 -11.59 6.85
N MET A 109 -5.14 -11.82 7.06
CA MET A 109 -6.14 -11.79 6.00
C MET A 109 -6.21 -10.43 5.31
N VAL A 110 -6.30 -9.34 6.06
CA VAL A 110 -6.39 -8.00 5.46
C VAL A 110 -5.07 -7.59 4.83
N ASN A 111 -3.96 -7.66 5.57
CA ASN A 111 -2.70 -7.07 5.14
C ASN A 111 -1.98 -7.90 4.07
N LEU A 112 -1.94 -9.22 4.22
CA LEU A 112 -1.17 -10.11 3.35
C LEU A 112 -2.05 -10.75 2.27
N VAL A 113 -3.10 -11.46 2.68
CA VAL A 113 -3.98 -12.15 1.73
C VAL A 113 -4.73 -11.14 0.88
N GLY A 114 -5.20 -10.03 1.46
CA GLY A 114 -5.87 -8.95 0.74
C GLY A 114 -4.95 -8.27 -0.28
N SER A 115 -3.69 -8.00 0.08
CA SER A 115 -2.72 -7.46 -0.88
C SER A 115 -2.48 -8.43 -2.04
N PHE A 116 -2.31 -9.73 -1.77
CA PHE A 116 -2.15 -10.73 -2.81
C PHE A 116 -3.41 -10.88 -3.67
N ASN A 117 -4.60 -10.84 -3.06
CA ASN A 117 -5.87 -10.88 -3.79
C ASN A 117 -5.96 -9.75 -4.82
N MET A 118 -5.65 -8.53 -4.43
CA MET A 118 -5.64 -7.39 -5.35
C MET A 118 -4.56 -7.52 -6.44
N ILE A 119 -3.37 -7.99 -6.07
CA ILE A 119 -2.26 -8.22 -7.02
C ILE A 119 -2.68 -9.21 -8.12
N ARG A 120 -3.18 -10.40 -7.77
CA ARG A 120 -3.55 -11.43 -8.75
C ARG A 120 -4.65 -10.97 -9.70
N LEU A 121 -5.66 -10.24 -9.18
CA LEU A 121 -6.78 -9.74 -9.98
C LEU A 121 -6.36 -8.60 -10.92
N ALA A 122 -5.56 -7.66 -10.40
CA ALA A 122 -5.03 -6.57 -11.23
C ALA A 122 -4.04 -7.09 -12.29
N ALA A 123 -3.18 -8.04 -11.94
CA ALA A 123 -2.23 -8.64 -12.87
C ALA A 123 -2.95 -9.35 -14.03
N ASP A 124 -4.02 -10.11 -13.77
CA ASP A 124 -4.82 -10.74 -14.81
C ASP A 124 -5.42 -9.72 -15.80
N ALA A 125 -5.92 -8.60 -15.29
CA ALA A 125 -6.40 -7.51 -16.13
C ALA A 125 -5.27 -6.84 -16.93
N MET A 126 -4.12 -6.56 -16.28
CA MET A 126 -2.96 -5.94 -16.92
C MET A 126 -2.34 -6.82 -18.01
N CYS A 127 -2.37 -8.16 -17.86
CA CYS A 127 -1.89 -9.08 -18.89
C CYS A 127 -2.62 -8.92 -20.24
N LYS A 128 -3.84 -8.40 -20.23
CA LYS A 128 -4.67 -8.16 -21.43
C LYS A 128 -4.35 -6.83 -22.13
N ASN A 129 -3.54 -5.98 -21.52
CA ASN A 129 -3.13 -4.72 -22.12
C ASN A 129 -2.17 -4.95 -23.28
N GLU A 130 -2.26 -4.10 -24.32
CA GLU A 130 -1.17 -3.96 -25.27
C GLU A 130 0.05 -3.36 -24.56
N PRO A 131 1.27 -3.91 -24.79
CA PRO A 131 2.48 -3.42 -24.13
C PRO A 131 2.85 -2.01 -24.62
N GLU A 132 3.47 -1.22 -23.74
CA GLU A 132 3.94 0.13 -24.04
C GLU A 132 5.44 0.28 -23.76
N GLY A 133 6.09 1.26 -24.39
CA GLY A 133 7.49 1.59 -24.16
C GLY A 133 8.42 0.37 -24.26
N THR A 134 9.01 -0.02 -23.14
CA THR A 134 9.93 -1.18 -23.03
C THR A 134 9.23 -2.55 -23.01
N GLY A 135 7.94 -2.60 -23.30
CA GLY A 135 7.11 -3.82 -23.21
C GLY A 135 6.28 -3.87 -21.95
N GLU A 136 6.15 -2.75 -21.23
CA GLU A 136 5.45 -2.68 -19.94
C GLU A 136 3.92 -2.74 -20.14
N ARG A 137 3.25 -3.56 -19.32
CA ARG A 137 1.79 -3.67 -19.22
C ARG A 137 1.24 -3.18 -17.88
N GLY A 138 2.10 -2.91 -16.91
CA GLY A 138 1.70 -2.36 -15.63
C GLY A 138 2.74 -2.47 -14.53
N VAL A 139 2.45 -1.81 -13.41
CA VAL A 139 3.27 -1.87 -12.19
C VAL A 139 2.38 -2.01 -10.97
N MET A 140 2.80 -2.86 -10.04
CA MET A 140 2.14 -3.04 -8.75
C MET A 140 3.10 -2.65 -7.63
N ILE A 141 2.59 -1.91 -6.66
CA ILE A 141 3.36 -1.40 -5.53
C ILE A 141 2.63 -1.76 -4.25
N SER A 142 3.28 -2.53 -3.38
CA SER A 142 2.71 -2.92 -2.08
C SER A 142 3.34 -2.14 -0.93
N THR A 143 2.55 -1.89 0.12
CA THR A 143 3.01 -1.23 1.33
C THR A 143 3.33 -2.26 2.40
N ALA A 144 4.63 -2.52 2.62
CA ALA A 144 5.12 -3.24 3.78
C ALA A 144 5.22 -2.31 5.01
N SER A 145 6.25 -2.43 5.79
CA SER A 145 6.62 -1.57 6.92
C SER A 145 8.04 -1.90 7.35
N VAL A 146 8.73 -0.97 8.00
CA VAL A 146 9.95 -1.26 8.76
C VAL A 146 9.72 -2.33 9.83
N ALA A 147 8.48 -2.49 10.32
CA ALA A 147 8.11 -3.55 11.24
C ALA A 147 8.30 -4.98 10.68
N ALA A 148 8.45 -5.13 9.36
CA ALA A 148 8.85 -6.40 8.75
C ALA A 148 10.27 -6.83 9.13
N TYR A 149 11.10 -5.87 9.53
CA TYR A 149 12.51 -6.04 9.90
C TYR A 149 12.75 -5.77 11.39
N ASP A 150 12.20 -4.67 11.88
CA ASP A 150 12.46 -4.09 13.20
C ASP A 150 11.17 -4.11 14.05
N GLY A 151 10.41 -5.22 14.06
CA GLY A 151 9.12 -5.34 14.75
C GLY A 151 9.25 -5.09 16.27
N GLN A 152 8.29 -4.34 16.80
CA GLN A 152 8.24 -3.97 18.21
C GLN A 152 7.37 -4.93 19.06
N ILE A 153 7.44 -4.79 20.36
CA ILE A 153 6.59 -5.53 21.31
C ILE A 153 5.11 -5.32 20.97
N GLY A 154 4.39 -6.44 20.79
CA GLY A 154 2.96 -6.43 20.43
C GLY A 154 2.69 -6.44 18.92
N GLN A 155 3.70 -6.43 18.08
CA GLN A 155 3.54 -6.37 16.61
C GLN A 155 3.68 -7.72 15.90
N ALA A 156 3.59 -8.86 16.60
CA ALA A 156 3.82 -10.17 15.97
C ALA A 156 2.95 -10.41 14.74
N ALA A 157 1.64 -10.16 14.82
CA ALA A 157 0.72 -10.30 13.69
C ALA A 157 1.02 -9.29 12.55
N TYR A 158 1.25 -8.04 12.92
CA TYR A 158 1.56 -6.97 11.96
C TYR A 158 2.89 -7.22 11.25
N ALA A 159 3.96 -7.50 12.02
CA ALA A 159 5.27 -7.80 11.47
C ALA A 159 5.25 -9.05 10.56
N ALA A 160 4.54 -10.11 10.95
CA ALA A 160 4.37 -11.30 10.12
C ALA A 160 3.66 -10.97 8.79
N SER A 161 2.58 -10.18 8.84
CA SER A 161 1.86 -9.76 7.62
C SER A 161 2.75 -8.94 6.68
N LYS A 162 3.53 -7.99 7.23
CA LYS A 162 4.42 -7.12 6.44
C LYS A 162 5.69 -7.86 5.97
N GLY A 163 6.18 -8.81 6.76
CA GLY A 163 7.24 -9.74 6.34
C GLY A 163 6.80 -10.64 5.18
N GLY A 164 5.54 -11.10 5.20
CA GLY A 164 4.95 -11.83 4.07
C GLY A 164 4.90 -11.01 2.78
N ILE A 165 4.54 -9.71 2.86
CA ILE A 165 4.58 -8.80 1.70
C ILE A 165 6.00 -8.67 1.15
N VAL A 166 6.99 -8.51 2.02
CA VAL A 166 8.42 -8.49 1.63
C VAL A 166 8.80 -9.79 0.92
N GLY A 167 8.45 -10.94 1.51
CA GLY A 167 8.78 -12.27 0.98
C GLY A 167 8.16 -12.55 -0.40
N MET A 168 6.94 -12.08 -0.67
CA MET A 168 6.27 -12.31 -1.96
C MET A 168 6.70 -11.33 -3.07
N THR A 169 7.45 -10.27 -2.75
CA THR A 169 7.79 -9.21 -3.73
C THR A 169 8.56 -9.75 -4.92
N LEU A 170 9.69 -10.40 -4.69
CA LEU A 170 10.55 -10.91 -5.76
C LEU A 170 9.93 -12.10 -6.53
N PRO A 171 9.32 -13.10 -5.89
CA PRO A 171 8.63 -14.18 -6.61
C PRO A 171 7.58 -13.66 -7.59
N ILE A 172 6.71 -12.74 -7.16
CA ILE A 172 5.66 -12.16 -8.03
C ILE A 172 6.29 -11.38 -9.20
N ALA A 173 7.34 -10.60 -8.95
CA ALA A 173 8.05 -9.89 -10.02
C ALA A 173 8.62 -10.85 -11.07
N ARG A 174 9.13 -12.01 -10.64
CA ARG A 174 9.64 -13.06 -11.53
C ARG A 174 8.53 -13.79 -12.29
N ASP A 175 7.43 -14.12 -11.62
CA ASP A 175 6.26 -14.76 -12.25
C ASP A 175 5.70 -13.90 -13.39
N LEU A 176 5.66 -12.58 -13.18
CA LEU A 176 5.05 -11.63 -14.12
C LEU A 176 6.03 -11.00 -15.11
N SER A 177 7.30 -11.33 -15.05
CA SER A 177 8.35 -10.73 -15.90
C SER A 177 8.05 -10.89 -17.39
N ARG A 178 7.62 -12.08 -17.82
CA ARG A 178 7.27 -12.35 -19.22
C ARG A 178 6.00 -11.64 -19.67
N ASN A 179 5.17 -11.20 -18.72
CA ASN A 179 3.97 -10.43 -18.97
C ASN A 179 4.22 -8.91 -19.06
N GLY A 180 5.45 -8.47 -18.79
CA GLY A 180 5.78 -7.05 -18.77
C GLY A 180 5.12 -6.29 -17.60
N ILE A 181 4.92 -6.96 -16.46
CA ILE A 181 4.34 -6.36 -15.26
C ILE A 181 5.40 -6.37 -14.16
N ARG A 182 5.66 -5.18 -13.58
CA ARG A 182 6.59 -5.00 -12.46
C ARG A 182 5.87 -5.10 -11.12
N ASN A 183 6.57 -5.60 -10.12
CA ASN A 183 6.09 -5.68 -8.73
C ASN A 183 7.14 -5.15 -7.77
N MET A 184 6.80 -4.12 -7.01
CA MET A 184 7.67 -3.42 -6.06
C MET A 184 7.02 -3.36 -4.68
N THR A 185 7.83 -3.14 -3.67
CA THR A 185 7.35 -2.91 -2.30
C THR A 185 8.05 -1.71 -1.68
N ILE A 186 7.28 -0.88 -0.99
CA ILE A 186 7.80 0.19 -0.14
C ILE A 186 7.62 -0.26 1.32
N ALA A 187 8.66 -0.11 2.14
CA ALA A 187 8.62 -0.32 3.58
C ALA A 187 8.74 1.04 4.30
N PRO A 188 7.62 1.71 4.60
CA PRO A 188 7.64 3.00 5.30
C PRO A 188 8.14 2.84 6.75
N GLY A 189 8.81 3.89 7.25
CA GLY A 189 9.09 4.11 8.66
C GLY A 189 7.87 4.68 9.40
N ILE A 190 8.12 5.67 10.25
CA ILE A 190 7.05 6.34 11.00
C ILE A 190 6.48 7.49 10.17
N PHE A 191 5.22 7.35 9.76
CA PHE A 191 4.49 8.33 8.94
C PHE A 191 3.32 8.93 9.70
N GLY A 192 3.05 10.22 9.48
CA GLY A 192 1.89 10.94 9.99
C GLY A 192 0.60 10.45 9.35
N THR A 193 0.14 9.28 9.75
CA THR A 193 -1.17 8.74 9.38
C THR A 193 -2.26 9.28 10.31
N PRO A 194 -3.55 9.23 9.93
CA PRO A 194 -4.64 9.70 10.80
C PRO A 194 -4.62 9.09 12.21
N MET A 195 -4.22 7.82 12.34
CA MET A 195 -4.08 7.14 13.64
C MET A 195 -3.01 7.81 14.50
N LEU A 196 -1.85 8.11 13.94
CA LEU A 196 -0.72 8.72 14.67
C LEU A 196 -1.00 10.20 14.96
N MET A 197 -1.60 10.91 14.01
CA MET A 197 -1.97 12.32 14.18
C MET A 197 -3.10 12.53 15.20
N GLY A 198 -3.84 11.49 15.55
CA GLY A 198 -4.80 11.50 16.66
C GLY A 198 -4.18 11.33 18.06
N MET A 199 -2.86 11.07 18.15
CA MET A 199 -2.16 10.95 19.43
C MET A 199 -1.78 12.33 19.99
N PRO A 200 -1.50 12.45 21.32
CA PRO A 200 -0.98 13.69 21.90
C PRO A 200 0.27 14.19 21.18
N GLN A 201 0.44 15.52 21.10
CA GLN A 201 1.57 16.13 20.38
C GLN A 201 2.92 15.65 20.90
N GLU A 202 3.07 15.49 22.21
CA GLU A 202 4.31 14.98 22.84
C GLU A 202 4.71 13.58 22.31
N VAL A 203 3.73 12.74 22.04
CA VAL A 203 3.97 11.40 21.46
C VAL A 203 4.40 11.53 20.00
N GLN A 204 3.76 12.41 19.25
CA GLN A 204 4.13 12.67 17.85
C GLN A 204 5.57 13.21 17.76
N ASP A 205 5.93 14.16 18.64
CA ASP A 205 7.26 14.76 18.69
C ASP A 205 8.33 13.73 19.10
N ALA A 206 8.03 12.89 20.09
CA ALA A 206 8.92 11.81 20.50
C ALA A 206 9.18 10.81 19.38
N LEU A 207 8.14 10.42 18.62
CA LEU A 207 8.29 9.54 17.47
C LEU A 207 9.06 10.21 16.32
N ALA A 208 8.81 11.49 16.07
CA ALA A 208 9.54 12.26 15.06
C ALA A 208 11.05 12.34 15.38
N ALA A 209 11.40 12.54 16.65
CA ALA A 209 12.78 12.62 17.12
C ALA A 209 13.55 11.28 16.97
N MET A 210 12.84 10.15 16.84
CA MET A 210 13.48 8.85 16.58
C MET A 210 13.98 8.71 15.14
N VAL A 211 13.52 9.56 14.20
CA VAL A 211 13.95 9.52 12.80
C VAL A 211 15.26 10.28 12.67
N PRO A 212 16.38 9.61 12.27
CA PRO A 212 17.69 10.27 12.20
C PRO A 212 17.73 11.46 11.24
N PHE A 213 17.28 11.30 9.99
CA PHE A 213 17.21 12.40 9.02
C PHE A 213 16.28 12.06 7.83
N PRO A 214 15.40 12.99 7.43
CA PRO A 214 15.07 14.23 8.14
C PRO A 214 14.37 13.94 9.47
N SER A 215 14.69 14.69 10.54
CA SER A 215 14.16 14.45 11.90
C SER A 215 12.71 14.93 12.01
N ARG A 216 11.82 14.18 11.39
CA ARG A 216 10.36 14.40 11.35
C ARG A 216 9.64 13.11 10.98
N LEU A 217 8.34 13.08 11.24
CA LEU A 217 7.47 12.06 10.66
C LEU A 217 7.48 12.14 9.13
N GLY A 218 7.44 11.01 8.47
CA GLY A 218 7.15 10.92 7.04
C GLY A 218 5.74 11.45 6.76
N LYS A 219 5.55 12.11 5.62
CA LYS A 219 4.25 12.62 5.16
C LYS A 219 3.72 11.73 4.04
N PRO A 220 2.38 11.66 3.84
CA PRO A 220 1.80 10.96 2.70
C PRO A 220 2.44 11.33 1.36
N GLU A 221 2.83 12.60 1.19
CA GLU A 221 3.50 13.10 -0.02
C GLU A 221 4.91 12.52 -0.21
N ASP A 222 5.63 12.19 0.87
CA ASP A 222 6.94 11.54 0.76
C ASP A 222 6.79 10.12 0.19
N TYR A 223 5.75 9.41 0.63
CA TYR A 223 5.40 8.10 0.10
C TYR A 223 4.96 8.20 -1.37
N ALA A 224 4.06 9.12 -1.69
CA ALA A 224 3.54 9.33 -3.04
C ALA A 224 4.65 9.69 -4.05
N LYS A 225 5.66 10.49 -3.64
CA LYS A 225 6.84 10.77 -4.47
C LYS A 225 7.61 9.51 -4.84
N LEU A 226 7.78 8.57 -3.91
CA LEU A 226 8.46 7.30 -4.21
C LEU A 226 7.59 6.41 -5.10
N VAL A 227 6.27 6.38 -4.88
CA VAL A 227 5.33 5.69 -5.80
C VAL A 227 5.47 6.24 -7.21
N LYS A 228 5.46 7.56 -7.41
CA LYS A 228 5.66 8.20 -8.71
C LYS A 228 6.99 7.77 -9.33
N HIS A 229 8.08 7.83 -8.57
CA HIS A 229 9.40 7.44 -9.06
C HIS A 229 9.43 5.96 -9.50
N ILE A 230 8.81 5.04 -8.73
CA ILE A 230 8.72 3.62 -9.10
C ILE A 230 7.93 3.44 -10.40
N ILE A 231 6.82 4.18 -10.58
CA ILE A 231 6.01 4.11 -11.80
C ILE A 231 6.84 4.54 -13.01
N GLU A 232 7.56 5.64 -12.91
CA GLU A 232 8.31 6.27 -14.01
C GLU A 232 9.66 5.60 -14.31
N ASN A 233 10.23 4.85 -13.36
CA ASN A 233 11.51 4.17 -13.51
C ASN A 233 11.30 2.67 -13.77
N ASP A 234 11.34 2.28 -15.03
CA ASP A 234 11.05 0.92 -15.50
C ASP A 234 12.12 -0.11 -15.12
N MET A 235 13.30 0.32 -14.65
CA MET A 235 14.34 -0.59 -14.16
C MET A 235 14.08 -1.07 -12.72
N LEU A 236 13.19 -0.42 -11.97
CA LEU A 236 12.80 -0.85 -10.62
C LEU A 236 11.78 -2.00 -10.69
N ASN A 237 12.22 -3.21 -10.32
CA ASN A 237 11.39 -4.41 -10.30
C ASN A 237 11.90 -5.42 -9.27
N GLY A 238 11.01 -6.01 -8.48
CA GLY A 238 11.31 -7.10 -7.55
C GLY A 238 12.00 -6.67 -6.25
N GLU A 239 12.08 -5.38 -5.95
CA GLU A 239 12.81 -4.84 -4.79
C GLU A 239 11.89 -4.27 -3.72
N VAL A 240 12.40 -4.22 -2.50
CA VAL A 240 11.78 -3.59 -1.33
C VAL A 240 12.58 -2.36 -0.93
N ILE A 241 11.98 -1.19 -1.03
CA ILE A 241 12.64 0.08 -0.67
C ILE A 241 12.18 0.54 0.71
N ARG A 242 13.11 0.62 1.67
CA ARG A 242 12.84 1.26 2.97
C ARG A 242 12.76 2.77 2.77
N LEU A 243 11.64 3.36 3.17
CA LEU A 243 11.40 4.81 3.15
C LEU A 243 11.20 5.28 4.60
N ASP A 244 12.30 5.48 5.33
CA ASP A 244 12.25 5.50 6.78
C ASP A 244 13.19 6.53 7.46
N GLY A 245 13.88 7.39 6.70
CA GLY A 245 14.81 8.36 7.27
C GLY A 245 15.94 7.73 8.09
N ALA A 246 16.33 6.50 7.75
CA ALA A 246 17.35 5.69 8.42
C ALA A 246 16.96 5.20 9.84
N ILE A 247 15.68 5.23 10.22
CA ILE A 247 15.24 4.70 11.51
C ILE A 247 15.45 3.18 11.60
N ARG A 248 15.83 2.73 12.80
CA ARG A 248 15.74 1.34 13.24
C ARG A 248 14.92 1.33 14.52
N MET A 249 13.79 0.63 14.50
CA MET A 249 12.84 0.68 15.62
C MET A 249 13.43 0.05 16.87
N ALA A 250 13.35 0.77 17.99
CA ALA A 250 13.63 0.19 19.29
C ALA A 250 12.56 -0.86 19.66
N PRO A 251 12.83 -1.80 20.60
CA PRO A 251 11.86 -2.83 21.00
C PRO A 251 10.54 -2.27 21.58
N LYS A 252 10.58 -1.03 22.06
CA LYS A 252 9.44 -0.26 22.61
C LYS A 252 9.47 1.15 22.05
#